data_a42b104e90f99f7139899ef89e02f4d7
#
_entry.id   a42b104e90f99f7139899ef89e02f4d7
#
_cell.length_a   1.000
_cell.length_b   1.000
_cell.length_c   1.000
_cell.angle_alpha   90.00
_cell.angle_beta   90.00
_cell.angle_gamma   90.00
#
_symmetry.space_group_name_H-M   'P 1'
#
loop_
_entity.id
_entity.type
_entity.pdbx_description
1 polymer ?
#
loop_
_entity_poly.entity_id
_entity_poly.type
_entity_poly.pdbx_seq_one_letter_code
_entity_poly.pdbx_strand_id
1 'polypeptide(L)'
;DKIIFENQKAVGVQFTHKGQTKIIRVKKDIVLSAGSINSPTILQRSGIGNGDLLKKLGISVLNHLPGVGENLQDHLEVYFQVKCLQPITLYKYLNPFSKLLIGMQWTFLKSGPGASNQFETLGFIRSDKNISYPDIQFHFLPVAIRYDGTAPSEGHGFQLHVGPMRSESRGYV
;
A
#
# COMPACT_ATOMS: atom_id res chain seq x y z
N ASP A 1 2.21 9.18 -16.79
CA ASP A 1 3.10 10.33 -16.60
C ASP A 1 2.33 11.57 -16.19
N LYS A 2 1.30 11.99 -16.96
CA LYS A 2 0.45 13.15 -16.66
C LYS A 2 -0.90 13.08 -17.38
N ILE A 3 -1.86 13.84 -16.87
CA ILE A 3 -3.15 14.08 -17.53
C ILE A 3 -2.99 15.23 -18.52
N ILE A 4 -3.63 15.14 -19.67
CA ILE A 4 -3.64 16.17 -20.70
C ILE A 4 -4.94 16.96 -20.57
N PHE A 5 -4.81 18.28 -20.54
CA PHE A 5 -5.93 19.20 -20.46
C PHE A 5 -6.00 20.07 -21.73
N GLU A 6 -7.20 20.34 -22.18
CA GLU A 6 -7.55 21.32 -23.21
C GLU A 6 -8.72 22.16 -22.69
N ASN A 7 -8.57 23.48 -22.68
CA ASN A 7 -9.58 24.41 -22.14
C ASN A 7 -10.08 24.00 -20.75
N GLN A 8 -9.15 23.63 -19.83
CA GLN A 8 -9.44 23.15 -18.45
C GLN A 8 -10.19 21.81 -18.37
N LYS A 9 -10.42 21.14 -19.48
CA LYS A 9 -11.05 19.82 -19.52
C LYS A 9 -9.99 18.73 -19.68
N ALA A 10 -10.06 17.69 -18.88
CA ALA A 10 -9.20 16.51 -19.04
C ALA A 10 -9.62 15.74 -20.30
N VAL A 11 -8.69 15.59 -21.26
CA VAL A 11 -8.97 15.02 -22.59
C VAL A 11 -8.14 13.79 -22.90
N GLY A 12 -7.18 13.45 -22.06
CA GLY A 12 -6.33 12.29 -22.29
C GLY A 12 -5.28 12.08 -21.20
N VAL A 13 -4.52 11.01 -21.38
CA VAL A 13 -3.41 10.65 -20.50
C VAL A 13 -2.17 10.41 -21.35
N GLN A 14 -1.07 11.02 -20.94
CA GLN A 14 0.27 10.71 -21.46
C GLN A 14 0.93 9.69 -20.53
N PHE A 15 1.53 8.66 -21.12
CA PHE A 15 2.25 7.63 -20.37
C PHE A 15 3.42 7.10 -21.20
N THR A 16 4.40 6.52 -20.51
CA THR A 16 5.56 5.88 -21.14
C THR A 16 5.38 4.36 -21.12
N HIS A 17 5.49 3.73 -22.29
CA HIS A 17 5.44 2.28 -22.43
C HIS A 17 6.63 1.81 -23.29
N LYS A 18 7.44 0.92 -22.76
CA LYS A 18 8.67 0.41 -23.43
C LYS A 18 9.57 1.52 -23.97
N GLY A 19 9.79 2.56 -23.15
CA GLY A 19 10.62 3.72 -23.51
C GLY A 19 10.00 4.72 -24.51
N GLN A 20 8.77 4.48 -24.96
CA GLN A 20 8.06 5.37 -25.89
C GLN A 20 6.95 6.12 -25.15
N THR A 21 6.91 7.43 -25.34
CA THR A 21 5.79 8.25 -24.87
C THR A 21 4.57 8.05 -25.76
N LYS A 22 3.44 7.74 -25.15
CA LYS A 22 2.15 7.52 -25.80
C LYS A 22 1.08 8.40 -25.18
N ILE A 23 0.06 8.71 -25.99
CA ILE A 23 -1.11 9.48 -25.56
C ILE A 23 -2.36 8.67 -25.89
N ILE A 24 -3.24 8.55 -24.90
CA ILE A 24 -4.59 8.01 -25.08
C ILE A 24 -5.58 9.13 -24.82
N ARG A 25 -6.49 9.36 -25.76
CA ARG A 25 -7.61 10.29 -25.64
C ARG A 25 -8.80 9.61 -25.03
N VAL A 26 -9.55 10.34 -24.21
CA VAL A 26 -10.75 9.84 -23.55
C VAL A 26 -12.01 10.42 -24.15
N LYS A 27 -13.09 9.65 -24.11
CA LYS A 27 -14.40 10.08 -24.65
C LYS A 27 -15.27 10.75 -23.58
N LYS A 28 -15.09 10.40 -22.32
CA LYS A 28 -15.89 10.92 -21.19
C LYS A 28 -14.96 11.42 -20.06
N ASP A 29 -14.62 10.57 -19.12
CA ASP A 29 -13.97 10.92 -17.87
C ASP A 29 -12.61 10.21 -17.69
N ILE A 30 -11.76 10.79 -16.86
CA ILE A 30 -10.53 10.16 -16.36
C ILE A 30 -10.73 9.91 -14.87
N VAL A 31 -10.63 8.66 -14.46
CA VAL A 31 -10.62 8.27 -13.05
C VAL A 31 -9.18 8.12 -12.58
N LEU A 32 -8.77 8.96 -11.63
CA LEU A 32 -7.45 8.91 -11.01
C LEU A 32 -7.54 8.19 -9.67
N SER A 33 -7.03 6.96 -9.60
CA SER A 33 -7.03 6.09 -8.42
C SER A 33 -5.67 5.43 -8.21
N ALA A 34 -4.60 6.23 -8.27
CA ALA A 34 -3.21 5.74 -8.22
C ALA A 34 -2.62 5.68 -6.79
N GLY A 35 -3.46 5.79 -5.77
CA GLY A 35 -3.06 5.77 -4.37
C GLY A 35 -2.63 7.13 -3.83
N SER A 36 -2.35 7.19 -2.51
CA SER A 36 -2.07 8.43 -1.77
C SER A 36 -0.79 9.16 -2.21
N ILE A 37 0.16 8.46 -2.79
CA ILE A 37 1.42 9.03 -3.29
C ILE A 37 1.31 9.38 -4.78
N ASN A 38 0.86 8.43 -5.60
CA ASN A 38 0.90 8.64 -7.05
C ASN A 38 -0.21 9.54 -7.57
N SER A 39 -1.39 9.56 -6.95
CA SER A 39 -2.48 10.44 -7.39
C SER A 39 -2.11 11.92 -7.28
N PRO A 40 -1.64 12.43 -6.13
CA PRO A 40 -1.17 13.82 -6.06
C PRO A 40 0.05 14.08 -6.97
N THR A 41 0.99 13.14 -7.07
CA THR A 41 2.13 13.29 -7.99
C THR A 41 1.68 13.45 -9.45
N ILE A 42 0.71 12.68 -9.90
CA ILE A 42 0.16 12.80 -11.27
C ILE A 42 -0.55 14.15 -11.45
N LEU A 43 -1.30 14.63 -10.47
CA LEU A 43 -1.94 15.95 -10.51
C LEU A 43 -0.91 17.06 -10.60
N GLN A 44 0.11 17.06 -9.75
CA GLN A 44 1.18 18.05 -9.74
C GLN A 44 1.92 18.07 -11.09
N ARG A 45 2.30 16.90 -11.62
CA ARG A 45 2.93 16.78 -12.95
C ARG A 45 2.02 17.24 -14.10
N SER A 46 0.71 17.30 -13.85
CA SER A 46 -0.29 17.80 -14.81
C SER A 46 -0.59 19.28 -14.63
N GLY A 47 0.11 19.98 -13.73
CA GLY A 47 -0.05 21.42 -13.49
C GLY A 47 -1.11 21.74 -12.43
N ILE A 48 -1.56 20.77 -11.64
CA ILE A 48 -2.57 20.95 -10.58
C ILE A 48 -1.91 20.71 -9.21
N GLY A 49 -1.78 21.75 -8.40
CA GLY A 49 -1.12 21.67 -7.10
C GLY A 49 -0.72 23.06 -6.56
N ASN A 50 0.24 23.07 -5.64
CA ASN A 50 0.80 24.32 -5.14
C ASN A 50 1.53 25.06 -6.27
N GLY A 51 0.97 26.18 -6.72
CA GLY A 51 1.47 26.93 -7.87
C GLY A 51 2.91 27.41 -7.73
N ASP A 52 3.35 27.76 -6.52
CA ASP A 52 4.72 28.21 -6.30
C ASP A 52 5.73 27.07 -6.36
N LEU A 53 5.35 25.90 -5.81
CA LEU A 53 6.13 24.68 -5.96
C LEU A 53 6.23 24.28 -7.44
N LEU A 54 5.11 24.25 -8.16
CA LEU A 54 5.06 23.86 -9.56
C LEU A 54 5.94 24.79 -10.44
N LYS A 55 5.87 26.12 -10.21
CA LYS A 55 6.73 27.09 -10.89
C LYS A 55 8.21 26.85 -10.64
N LYS A 56 8.60 26.57 -9.38
CA LYS A 56 9.99 26.25 -9.01
C LYS A 56 10.50 25.01 -9.73
N LEU A 57 9.61 24.04 -10.00
CA LEU A 57 9.92 22.81 -10.71
C LEU A 57 9.80 22.94 -12.25
N GLY A 58 9.54 24.14 -12.78
CA GLY A 58 9.38 24.37 -14.22
C GLY A 58 8.09 23.80 -14.80
N ILE A 59 7.08 23.52 -13.96
CA ILE A 59 5.78 22.98 -14.37
C ILE A 59 4.80 24.14 -14.54
N SER A 60 4.16 24.23 -15.69
CA SER A 60 3.13 25.23 -15.96
C SER A 60 1.92 25.00 -15.05
N VAL A 61 1.50 26.03 -14.32
CA VAL A 61 0.36 25.95 -13.41
C VAL A 61 -0.94 26.03 -14.20
N LEU A 62 -1.69 24.94 -14.19
CA LEU A 62 -3.04 24.88 -14.76
C LEU A 62 -4.07 25.34 -13.71
N ASN A 63 -3.94 24.84 -12.48
CA ASN A 63 -4.82 25.18 -11.37
C ASN A 63 -4.05 25.19 -10.05
N HIS A 64 -4.14 26.29 -9.31
CA HIS A 64 -3.53 26.42 -7.99
C HIS A 64 -4.42 25.74 -6.95
N LEU A 65 -4.05 24.54 -6.52
CA LEU A 65 -4.69 23.75 -5.47
C LEU A 65 -3.64 23.35 -4.43
N PRO A 66 -3.35 24.20 -3.43
CA PRO A 66 -2.24 23.99 -2.50
C PRO A 66 -2.39 22.75 -1.61
N GLY A 67 -3.61 22.22 -1.45
CA GLY A 67 -3.85 20.98 -0.69
C GLY A 67 -3.48 19.70 -1.42
N VAL A 68 -3.14 19.76 -2.72
CA VAL A 68 -2.73 18.55 -3.47
C VAL A 68 -1.34 18.10 -2.99
N GLY A 69 -1.29 16.89 -2.46
CA GLY A 69 -0.08 16.31 -1.89
C GLY A 69 0.14 16.59 -0.41
N GLU A 70 -0.70 17.41 0.22
CA GLU A 70 -0.62 17.72 1.64
C GLU A 70 -1.36 16.69 2.51
N ASN A 71 -1.11 16.73 3.82
CA ASN A 71 -1.76 15.88 4.83
C ASN A 71 -1.55 14.37 4.62
N LEU A 72 -0.44 13.95 4.05
CA LEU A 72 -0.11 12.53 3.96
C LEU A 72 -0.06 11.93 5.36
N GLN A 73 -0.77 10.83 5.55
CA GLN A 73 -0.78 10.05 6.79
C GLN A 73 -0.36 8.63 6.47
N ASP A 74 0.42 8.05 7.37
CA ASP A 74 0.81 6.65 7.28
C ASP A 74 0.74 6.00 8.66
N HIS A 75 0.53 4.70 8.70
CA HIS A 75 0.56 3.93 9.94
C HIS A 75 2.00 3.57 10.29
N LEU A 76 2.46 4.03 11.45
CA LEU A 76 3.66 3.47 12.05
C LEU A 76 3.36 2.04 12.48
N GLU A 77 4.21 1.11 12.10
CA GLU A 77 4.09 -0.28 12.49
C GLU A 77 5.39 -0.79 13.10
N VAL A 78 5.28 -1.50 14.20
CA VAL A 78 6.36 -2.28 14.80
C VAL A 78 5.95 -3.75 14.76
N TYR A 79 6.85 -4.65 14.38
CA TYR A 79 6.57 -6.06 14.42
C TYR A 79 7.57 -6.79 15.32
N PHE A 80 7.04 -7.78 16.04
CA PHE A 80 7.79 -8.68 16.90
C PHE A 80 7.75 -10.08 16.33
N GLN A 81 8.91 -10.68 16.16
CA GLN A 81 9.04 -12.07 15.74
C GLN A 81 9.39 -12.94 16.93
N VAL A 82 8.66 -14.04 17.08
CA VAL A 82 8.81 -14.98 18.18
C VAL A 82 9.06 -16.37 17.60
N LYS A 83 10.08 -17.06 18.13
CA LYS A 83 10.36 -18.45 17.76
C LYS A 83 9.25 -19.36 18.31
N CYS A 84 8.72 -20.21 17.47
CA CYS A 84 7.74 -21.23 17.86
C CYS A 84 8.49 -22.55 18.08
N LEU A 85 8.35 -23.12 19.27
CA LEU A 85 9.02 -24.37 19.63
C LEU A 85 8.35 -25.61 19.01
N GLN A 86 7.11 -25.46 18.53
CA GLN A 86 6.35 -26.52 17.88
C GLN A 86 6.27 -26.30 16.36
N PRO A 87 6.26 -27.35 15.53
CA PRO A 87 6.20 -27.24 14.07
C PRO A 87 4.77 -26.98 13.55
N ILE A 88 4.05 -26.02 14.13
CA ILE A 88 2.64 -25.72 13.85
C ILE A 88 2.43 -24.49 12.98
N THR A 89 3.48 -23.70 12.68
CA THR A 89 3.35 -22.47 11.92
C THR A 89 3.34 -22.73 10.39
N LEU A 90 3.01 -21.70 9.62
CA LEU A 90 3.01 -21.78 8.16
C LEU A 90 4.40 -22.00 7.55
N TYR A 91 5.46 -21.95 8.34
CA TYR A 91 6.83 -22.21 7.89
C TYR A 91 6.96 -23.54 7.14
N LYS A 92 6.21 -24.58 7.55
CA LYS A 92 6.17 -25.89 6.88
C LYS A 92 5.76 -25.82 5.40
N TYR A 93 5.08 -24.74 5.01
CA TYR A 93 4.58 -24.54 3.64
C TYR A 93 5.52 -23.70 2.76
N LEU A 94 6.63 -23.20 3.30
CA LEU A 94 7.54 -22.30 2.56
C LEU A 94 8.45 -23.02 1.57
N ASN A 95 8.54 -24.35 1.63
CA ASN A 95 9.33 -25.12 0.66
C ASN A 95 8.66 -25.15 -0.74
N PRO A 96 9.44 -25.31 -1.84
CA PRO A 96 8.91 -25.22 -3.19
C PRO A 96 7.81 -26.24 -3.51
N PHE A 97 7.91 -27.45 -2.98
CA PHE A 97 6.93 -28.52 -3.23
C PHE A 97 5.58 -28.18 -2.57
N SER A 98 5.59 -27.75 -1.32
CA SER A 98 4.36 -27.29 -0.64
C SER A 98 3.73 -26.09 -1.34
N LYS A 99 4.54 -25.12 -1.79
CA LYS A 99 4.03 -23.97 -2.55
C LYS A 99 3.34 -24.40 -3.84
N LEU A 100 3.89 -25.39 -4.56
CA LEU A 100 3.26 -25.93 -5.77
C LEU A 100 1.91 -26.57 -5.45
N LEU A 101 1.85 -27.44 -4.43
CA LEU A 101 0.60 -28.09 -4.01
C LEU A 101 -0.46 -27.10 -3.58
N ILE A 102 -0.09 -26.12 -2.77
CA ILE A 102 -0.99 -25.03 -2.34
C ILE A 102 -1.49 -24.23 -3.53
N GLY A 103 -0.61 -23.91 -4.48
CA GLY A 103 -0.98 -23.22 -5.71
C GLY A 103 -1.97 -23.99 -6.55
N MET A 104 -1.76 -25.30 -6.71
CA MET A 104 -2.72 -26.19 -7.41
C MET A 104 -4.05 -26.26 -6.65
N GLN A 105 -4.03 -26.48 -5.34
CA GLN A 105 -5.23 -26.53 -4.53
C GLN A 105 -6.04 -25.22 -4.64
N TRP A 106 -5.38 -24.07 -4.55
CA TRP A 106 -6.06 -22.79 -4.71
C TRP A 106 -6.61 -22.60 -6.13
N THR A 107 -5.85 -22.97 -7.16
CA THR A 107 -6.28 -22.78 -8.56
C THR A 107 -7.52 -23.60 -8.90
N PHE A 108 -7.57 -24.86 -8.50
CA PHE A 108 -8.65 -25.76 -8.86
C PHE A 108 -9.80 -25.81 -7.87
N LEU A 109 -9.50 -25.69 -6.55
CA LEU A 109 -10.48 -25.89 -5.49
C LEU A 109 -10.84 -24.59 -4.75
N LYS A 110 -10.10 -23.47 -4.99
CA LYS A 110 -10.27 -22.19 -4.28
C LYS A 110 -10.25 -22.31 -2.76
N SER A 111 -9.47 -23.24 -2.23
CA SER A 111 -9.44 -23.62 -0.81
C SER A 111 -8.00 -23.83 -0.31
N GLY A 112 -7.87 -24.09 1.00
CA GLY A 112 -6.60 -24.36 1.65
C GLY A 112 -5.79 -23.10 2.00
N PRO A 113 -4.52 -23.24 2.40
CA PRO A 113 -3.69 -22.14 2.86
C PRO A 113 -3.54 -20.99 1.85
N GLY A 114 -3.63 -21.29 0.55
CA GLY A 114 -3.56 -20.27 -0.50
C GLY A 114 -4.82 -19.41 -0.64
N ALA A 115 -5.91 -19.76 0.01
CA ALA A 115 -7.17 -19.01 -0.01
C ALA A 115 -7.26 -18.00 1.16
N SER A 116 -6.35 -18.05 2.13
CA SER A 116 -6.28 -17.13 3.26
C SER A 116 -5.34 -15.97 2.96
N ASN A 117 -5.62 -14.79 3.55
CA ASN A 117 -4.70 -13.66 3.56
C ASN A 117 -3.55 -13.83 4.56
N GLN A 118 -3.52 -14.96 5.28
CA GLN A 118 -2.52 -15.33 6.29
C GLN A 118 -2.58 -14.52 7.60
N PHE A 119 -3.34 -13.46 7.68
CA PHE A 119 -3.59 -12.74 8.93
C PHE A 119 -4.77 -13.37 9.67
N GLU A 120 -4.47 -14.37 10.48
CA GLU A 120 -5.48 -15.25 11.09
C GLU A 120 -6.27 -14.58 12.23
N THR A 121 -5.66 -13.58 12.88
CA THR A 121 -6.27 -12.90 14.02
C THR A 121 -5.91 -11.43 14.05
N LEU A 122 -6.90 -10.62 14.37
CA LEU A 122 -6.79 -9.19 14.64
C LEU A 122 -7.15 -8.89 16.07
N GLY A 123 -6.47 -7.93 16.67
CA GLY A 123 -6.78 -7.41 17.99
C GLY A 123 -6.84 -5.90 17.99
N PHE A 124 -7.73 -5.33 18.79
CA PHE A 124 -7.86 -3.90 18.97
C PHE A 124 -7.91 -3.58 20.44
N ILE A 125 -7.04 -2.69 20.91
CA ILE A 125 -7.00 -2.25 22.29
C ILE A 125 -6.93 -0.73 22.39
N ARG A 126 -7.21 -0.22 23.58
CA ARG A 126 -6.99 1.18 23.91
C ARG A 126 -5.64 1.33 24.59
N SER A 127 -4.85 2.32 24.15
CA SER A 127 -3.56 2.64 24.77
C SER A 127 -3.73 3.24 26.17
N ASP A 128 -4.85 3.93 26.41
CA ASP A 128 -5.21 4.50 27.70
C ASP A 128 -6.71 4.29 27.99
N LYS A 129 -7.04 4.15 29.28
CA LYS A 129 -8.43 3.94 29.75
C LYS A 129 -9.38 5.11 29.44
N ASN A 130 -8.84 6.32 29.26
CA ASN A 130 -9.60 7.52 28.97
C ASN A 130 -9.93 7.68 27.48
N ILE A 131 -9.33 6.88 26.62
CA ILE A 131 -9.64 6.87 25.19
C ILE A 131 -10.94 6.11 24.96
N SER A 132 -11.90 6.73 24.28
CA SER A 132 -13.25 6.16 24.08
C SER A 132 -13.33 5.06 23.02
N TYR A 133 -12.29 4.89 22.20
CA TYR A 133 -12.22 3.91 21.11
C TYR A 133 -10.87 3.16 21.12
N PRO A 134 -10.79 1.96 20.58
CA PRO A 134 -9.50 1.30 20.36
C PRO A 134 -8.64 2.10 19.39
N ASP A 135 -7.41 2.37 19.76
CA ASP A 135 -6.45 3.18 19.01
C ASP A 135 -5.17 2.43 18.64
N ILE A 136 -5.02 1.19 19.12
CA ILE A 136 -3.94 0.29 18.74
C ILE A 136 -4.54 -0.95 18.07
N GLN A 137 -3.96 -1.33 16.94
CA GLN A 137 -4.31 -2.53 16.18
C GLN A 137 -3.17 -3.54 16.23
N PHE A 138 -3.52 -4.81 16.39
CA PHE A 138 -2.62 -5.95 16.30
C PHE A 138 -3.01 -6.82 15.11
N HIS A 139 -2.01 -7.28 14.36
CA HIS A 139 -2.16 -8.32 13.36
C HIS A 139 -1.29 -9.51 13.74
N PHE A 140 -1.88 -10.70 13.79
CA PHE A 140 -1.14 -11.92 14.01
C PHE A 140 -0.89 -12.65 12.69
N LEU A 141 0.37 -12.99 12.43
CA LEU A 141 0.79 -13.77 11.28
C LEU A 141 1.47 -15.06 11.77
N PRO A 142 0.92 -16.25 11.48
CA PRO A 142 1.46 -17.53 11.95
C PRO A 142 2.70 -18.00 11.17
N VAL A 143 3.55 -17.07 10.78
CA VAL A 143 4.88 -17.28 10.22
C VAL A 143 5.74 -16.06 10.48
N ALA A 144 7.02 -16.26 10.80
CA ALA A 144 7.98 -15.18 10.88
C ALA A 144 8.61 -14.98 9.49
N ILE A 145 8.35 -13.84 8.87
CA ILE A 145 8.91 -13.44 7.58
C ILE A 145 9.45 -12.01 7.66
N ARG A 146 10.40 -11.67 6.80
CA ARG A 146 10.90 -10.31 6.64
C ARG A 146 10.01 -9.55 5.67
N TYR A 147 10.10 -8.22 5.62
CA TYR A 147 9.37 -7.38 4.68
C TYR A 147 9.65 -7.70 3.19
N ASP A 148 10.80 -8.28 2.88
CA ASP A 148 11.14 -8.76 1.54
C ASP A 148 10.49 -10.12 1.20
N GLY A 149 9.71 -10.67 2.13
CA GLY A 149 9.05 -11.97 1.98
C GLY A 149 9.94 -13.18 2.25
N THR A 150 11.20 -12.98 2.64
CA THR A 150 12.09 -14.08 3.00
C THR A 150 11.82 -14.57 4.41
N ALA A 151 11.82 -15.89 4.61
CA ALA A 151 11.75 -16.45 5.96
C ALA A 151 13.10 -16.34 6.65
N PRO A 152 13.13 -16.09 7.98
CA PRO A 152 14.36 -16.28 8.75
C PRO A 152 14.84 -17.73 8.60
N SER A 153 16.15 -17.93 8.58
CA SER A 153 16.78 -19.25 8.42
C SER A 153 16.54 -20.22 9.59
N GLU A 154 15.82 -19.82 10.62
CA GLU A 154 15.80 -20.48 11.93
C GLU A 154 14.54 -21.32 12.22
N GLY A 155 13.70 -21.60 11.22
CA GLY A 155 12.55 -22.52 11.38
C GLY A 155 11.26 -21.84 11.80
N HIS A 156 10.47 -22.56 12.61
CA HIS A 156 9.13 -22.12 12.97
C HIS A 156 9.10 -20.86 13.83
N GLY A 157 8.27 -19.89 13.46
CA GLY A 157 8.05 -18.65 14.19
C GLY A 157 6.71 -18.03 13.80
N PHE A 158 6.29 -17.04 14.55
CA PHE A 158 5.15 -16.19 14.24
C PHE A 158 5.50 -14.73 14.50
N GLN A 159 4.68 -13.84 14.02
CA GLN A 159 4.90 -12.42 14.27
C GLN A 159 3.61 -11.69 14.59
N LEU A 160 3.78 -10.65 15.41
CA LEU A 160 2.75 -9.69 15.76
C LEU A 160 3.13 -8.35 15.19
N HIS A 161 2.27 -7.77 14.41
CA HIS A 161 2.36 -6.41 13.93
C HIS A 161 1.50 -5.53 14.81
N VAL A 162 2.04 -4.42 15.27
CA VAL A 162 1.38 -3.51 16.21
C VAL A 162 1.55 -2.08 15.72
N GLY A 163 0.46 -1.35 15.63
CA GLY A 163 0.53 0.04 15.22
C GLY A 163 -0.65 0.87 15.70
N PRO A 164 -0.47 2.20 15.79
CA PRO A 164 -1.56 3.12 16.07
C PRO A 164 -2.52 3.18 14.86
N MET A 165 -3.81 3.20 15.13
CA MET A 165 -4.83 3.29 14.08
C MET A 165 -4.97 4.72 13.52
N ARG A 166 -4.51 5.73 14.24
CA ARG A 166 -4.58 7.13 13.85
C ARG A 166 -3.26 7.82 14.13
N SER A 167 -2.50 8.07 13.09
CA SER A 167 -1.27 8.84 13.18
C SER A 167 -1.59 10.33 13.34
N GLU A 168 -0.88 11.04 14.21
CA GLU A 168 -0.92 12.50 14.32
C GLU A 168 0.06 13.15 13.34
N SER A 169 1.07 12.42 12.88
CA SER A 169 2.02 12.91 11.90
C SER A 169 1.33 13.24 10.58
N ARG A 170 1.78 14.32 9.96
CA ARG A 170 1.35 14.75 8.63
C ARG A 170 2.57 14.98 7.77
N GLY A 171 2.53 14.42 6.57
CA GLY A 171 3.56 14.59 5.56
C GLY A 171 3.01 15.23 4.29
N TYR A 172 3.83 15.22 3.27
CA TYR A 172 3.47 15.72 1.94
C TYR A 172 4.12 14.88 0.83
N VAL A 173 3.60 15.00 -0.35
CA VAL A 173 4.07 14.36 -1.58
C VAL A 173 4.50 15.42 -2.58
#